data_716e3705f5f70347db870c05795ca68e
#
_entry.id   716e3705f5f70347db870c05795ca68e
#
_cell.length_a   1.000
_cell.length_b   1.000
_cell.length_c   1.000
_cell.angle_alpha   90.00
_cell.angle_beta   90.00
_cell.angle_gamma   90.00
#
_symmetry.space_group_name_H-M   'P 1'
#
loop_
_entity.id
_entity.type
_entity.pdbx_description
1 polymer ?
#
loop_
_entity_poly.entity_id
_entity_poly.type
_entity_poly.pdbx_seq_one_letter_code
_entity_poly.pdbx_strand_id
1 'polypeptide(L)' 'MPAPYLYKFIVPTTPEKVAAIETIFENQNAKISFKTSSKGSYTSVSISLTLESPKAVIENYKAAATIKGVISL' A
#
# COMPACT_ATOMS: atom_id res chain seq x y z
N MET A 1 16.96 5.31 -13.58
CA MET A 1 17.61 5.08 -12.29
C MET A 1 16.60 4.69 -11.24
N PRO A 2 16.88 3.67 -10.42
CA PRO A 2 15.97 3.31 -9.35
C PRO A 2 15.88 4.45 -8.32
N ALA A 3 14.67 4.69 -7.83
CA ALA A 3 14.44 5.75 -6.87
C ALA A 3 13.54 5.25 -5.74
N PRO A 4 13.78 5.70 -4.51
CA PRO A 4 12.90 5.34 -3.40
C PRO A 4 11.53 5.98 -3.59
N TYR A 5 10.48 5.24 -3.29
CA TYR A 5 9.12 5.72 -3.42
C TYR A 5 8.33 5.34 -2.17
N LEU A 6 7.47 6.24 -1.73
CA LEU A 6 6.63 6.01 -0.56
C LEU A 6 5.17 6.08 -0.96
N TYR A 7 4.45 4.99 -0.74
CA TYR A 7 3.00 4.96 -0.88
C TYR A 7 2.37 5.08 0.49
N LYS A 8 1.25 5.77 0.56
CA LYS A 8 0.42 5.78 1.76
C LYS A 8 -1.01 5.48 1.36
N PHE A 9 -1.56 4.46 1.98
CA PHE A 9 -2.95 4.07 1.76
C PHE A 9 -3.67 4.00 3.10
N ILE A 10 -4.96 4.32 3.07
CA ILE A 10 -5.82 4.12 4.23
C ILE A 10 -6.86 3.09 3.82
N VAL A 11 -6.94 2.02 4.58
CA VAL A 11 -7.89 0.93 4.31
C VAL A 11 -8.74 0.66 5.55
N PRO A 12 -9.97 0.18 5.37
CA PRO A 12 -10.75 -0.28 6.52
C PRO A 12 -9.97 -1.37 7.26
N THR A 13 -10.08 -1.39 8.60
CA THR A 13 -9.40 -2.38 9.42
C THR A 13 -10.06 -3.74 9.27
N THR A 14 -9.88 -4.35 8.12
CA THR A 14 -10.40 -5.66 7.76
C THR A 14 -9.22 -6.52 7.39
N PRO A 15 -9.02 -7.67 8.06
CA PRO A 15 -7.85 -8.52 7.77
C PRO A 15 -7.67 -8.84 6.30
N GLU A 16 -8.77 -9.08 5.57
CA GLU A 16 -8.70 -9.38 4.14
C GLU A 16 -8.12 -8.22 3.32
N LYS A 17 -8.51 -6.99 3.63
CA LYS A 17 -8.03 -5.82 2.90
C LYS A 17 -6.59 -5.49 3.23
N VAL A 18 -6.23 -5.61 4.50
CA VAL A 18 -4.84 -5.41 4.92
C VAL A 18 -3.94 -6.44 4.26
N ALA A 19 -4.35 -7.70 4.26
CA ALA A 19 -3.59 -8.75 3.62
C ALA A 19 -3.48 -8.55 2.10
N ALA A 20 -4.53 -8.01 1.47
CA ALA A 20 -4.49 -7.73 0.04
C ALA A 20 -3.43 -6.69 -0.30
N ILE A 21 -3.30 -5.64 0.52
CA ILE A 21 -2.25 -4.65 0.33
C ILE A 21 -0.87 -5.30 0.47
N GLU A 22 -0.67 -6.10 1.51
CA GLU A 22 0.60 -6.81 1.70
C GLU A 22 0.95 -7.67 0.48
N THR A 23 -0.03 -8.40 -0.02
CA THR A 23 0.18 -9.31 -1.15
C THR A 23 0.64 -8.56 -2.41
N ILE A 24 0.11 -7.36 -2.65
CA ILE A 24 0.49 -6.55 -3.81
C ILE A 24 1.98 -6.24 -3.78
N PHE A 25 2.52 -5.97 -2.60
CA PHE A 25 3.89 -5.49 -2.47
C PHE A 25 4.89 -6.52 -1.96
N GLU A 26 4.45 -7.71 -1.57
CA GLU A 26 5.35 -8.68 -0.93
C GLU A 26 6.50 -9.15 -1.83
N ASN A 27 6.27 -9.19 -3.14
CA ASN A 27 7.29 -9.62 -4.10
C ASN A 27 8.23 -8.50 -4.55
N GLN A 28 8.06 -7.30 -3.99
CA GLN A 28 8.79 -6.12 -4.44
C GLN A 28 9.83 -5.64 -3.43
N ASN A 29 10.14 -6.45 -2.42
CA ASN A 29 11.07 -6.09 -1.35
C ASN A 29 10.70 -4.77 -0.66
N ALA A 30 9.41 -4.51 -0.54
CA ALA A 30 8.93 -3.29 0.07
C ALA A 30 8.92 -3.41 1.60
N LYS A 31 9.18 -2.29 2.25
CA LYS A 31 8.99 -2.18 3.70
C LYS A 31 7.57 -1.70 3.94
N ILE A 32 6.79 -2.48 4.65
CA ILE A 32 5.38 -2.17 4.90
C ILE A 32 5.18 -1.93 6.38
N SER A 33 4.59 -0.78 6.71
CA SER A 33 4.27 -0.43 8.08
C SER A 33 2.78 -0.19 8.21
N PHE A 34 2.20 -0.63 9.31
CA PHE A 34 0.77 -0.47 9.58
C PHE A 34 0.59 0.36 10.84
N LYS A 35 -0.41 1.24 10.80
CA LYS A 35 -0.79 2.01 11.96
C LYS A 35 -2.31 2.09 12.00
N THR A 36 -2.90 1.48 13.02
CA THR A 36 -4.35 1.51 13.20
C THR A 36 -4.76 2.85 13.80
N SER A 37 -5.87 3.42 13.32
CA SER A 37 -6.38 4.66 13.88
C SER A 37 -6.83 4.46 15.33
N SER A 38 -6.98 5.56 16.07
CA SER A 38 -7.38 5.50 17.47
C SER A 38 -8.74 4.84 17.67
N LYS A 39 -9.60 4.93 16.69
CA LYS A 39 -10.93 4.29 16.74
C LYS A 39 -10.92 2.87 16.21
N GLY A 40 -9.82 2.43 15.62
CA GLY A 40 -9.70 1.07 15.08
C GLY A 40 -10.47 0.83 13.79
N SER A 41 -11.12 1.87 13.22
CA SER A 41 -11.93 1.71 12.01
C SER A 41 -11.10 1.65 10.74
N TYR A 42 -9.95 2.30 10.73
CA TYR A 42 -9.07 2.37 9.55
C TYR A 42 -7.63 2.09 9.93
N THR A 43 -6.90 1.54 8.98
CA THR A 43 -5.48 1.28 9.15
C THR A 43 -4.72 2.05 8.08
N SER A 44 -3.73 2.82 8.51
CA SER A 44 -2.82 3.51 7.62
C SER A 44 -1.71 2.55 7.23
N VAL A 45 -1.46 2.41 5.94
CA VAL A 45 -0.42 1.53 5.42
C VAL A 45 0.62 2.38 4.72
N SER A 46 1.85 2.31 5.20
CA SER A 46 2.99 3.01 4.59
C SER A 46 3.89 1.98 3.94
N ILE A 47 4.17 2.17 2.66
CA ILE A 47 4.95 1.21 1.89
C ILE A 47 6.13 1.95 1.26
N SER A 48 7.33 1.55 1.64
CA SER A 48 8.57 2.12 1.11
C SER A 48 9.28 1.09 0.27
N LEU A 49 9.57 1.45 -0.97
CA LEU A 49 10.27 0.54 -1.89
C LEU A 49 11.03 1.35 -2.94
N THR A 50 11.94 0.66 -3.63
CA THR A 50 12.69 1.26 -4.73
C THR A 50 12.08 0.78 -6.05
N LEU A 51 11.70 1.73 -6.90
CA LEU A 51 11.11 1.42 -8.20
C LEU A 51 12.00 1.93 -9.32
N GLU A 52 12.03 1.19 -10.42
CA GLU A 52 12.89 1.51 -11.56
C GLU A 52 12.21 2.38 -12.61
N SER A 53 10.89 2.46 -12.61
CA SER A 53 10.17 3.21 -13.63
C SER A 53 8.86 3.80 -13.10
N PRO A 54 8.40 4.91 -13.70
CA PRO A 54 7.09 5.48 -13.39
C PRO A 54 5.95 4.51 -13.67
N LYS A 55 6.12 3.65 -14.66
CA LYS A 55 5.10 2.67 -15.00
C LYS A 55 4.83 1.71 -13.84
N ALA A 56 5.89 1.29 -13.13
CA ALA A 56 5.73 0.43 -11.97
C ALA A 56 4.93 1.12 -10.86
N VAL A 57 5.13 2.43 -10.67
CA VAL A 57 4.37 3.22 -9.71
C VAL A 57 2.88 3.15 -10.04
N ILE A 58 2.53 3.38 -11.30
CA ILE A 58 1.15 3.40 -11.74
C ILE A 58 0.51 2.02 -11.62
N GLU A 59 1.23 0.96 -11.97
CA GLU A 59 0.72 -0.41 -11.85
C GLU A 59 0.39 -0.77 -10.41
N ASN A 60 1.25 -0.35 -9.46
CA ASN A 60 0.99 -0.59 -8.05
C ASN A 60 -0.24 0.16 -7.57
N TYR A 61 -0.43 1.41 -8.01
CA TYR A 61 -1.64 2.16 -7.70
C TYR A 61 -2.89 1.49 -8.24
N LYS A 62 -2.83 0.99 -9.47
CA LYS A 62 -3.98 0.30 -10.06
C LYS A 62 -4.33 -0.96 -9.28
N ALA A 63 -3.32 -1.73 -8.87
CA ALA A 63 -3.54 -2.93 -8.09
C ALA A 63 -4.19 -2.60 -6.75
N ALA A 64 -3.70 -1.57 -6.06
CA ALA A 64 -4.27 -1.15 -4.79
C ALA A 64 -5.69 -0.62 -4.95
N ALA A 65 -5.97 0.07 -6.06
CA ALA A 65 -7.28 0.64 -6.33
C ALA A 65 -8.36 -0.42 -6.56
N THR A 66 -7.98 -1.67 -6.84
CA THR A 66 -8.96 -2.76 -6.95
C THR A 66 -9.53 -3.14 -5.60
N ILE A 67 -8.89 -2.74 -4.51
CA ILE A 67 -9.37 -3.03 -3.16
C ILE A 67 -10.45 -2.03 -2.80
N LYS A 68 -11.65 -2.54 -2.51
CA LYS A 68 -12.78 -1.67 -2.18
C LYS A 68 -12.54 -0.95 -0.85
N GLY A 69 -12.74 0.35 -0.86
CA GLY A 69 -12.60 1.17 0.35
C GLY A 69 -11.20 1.70 0.60
N VAL A 70 -10.24 1.42 -0.27
CA VAL A 70 -8.90 1.96 -0.11
C VAL A 70 -8.87 3.44 -0.48
N ILE A 71 -8.12 4.22 0.29
CA ILE A 71 -7.91 5.65 0.03
C ILE A 71 -6.42 5.86 -0.16
N SER A 72 -6.04 6.44 -1.27
CA SER A 72 -4.64 6.77 -1.55
C SER A 72 -4.34 8.19 -1.11
N LEU A 73 -3.26 8.36 -0.39
CA LEU A 73 -2.82 9.67 0.08
C LEU A 73 -1.66 10.22 -0.73
#